data_288eff73c4629ca48f936a8ef4d232a9
#
_entry.id   288eff73c4629ca48f936a8ef4d232a9
#
_cell.length_a   1.000
_cell.length_b   1.000
_cell.length_c   1.000
_cell.angle_alpha   90.00
_cell.angle_beta   90.00
_cell.angle_gamma   90.00
#
_symmetry.space_group_name_H-M   'P 1'
#
loop_
_entity.id
_entity.type
_entity.pdbx_description
1 polymer ?
#
loop_
_entity_poly.entity_id
_entity_poly.type
_entity_poly.pdbx_seq_one_letter_code
_entity_poly.pdbx_strand_id
1 'polypeptide(L)'
;MNVLVVEPLKAPYEKEIDPGLESMQHEVGGWIEAMGLDEDACIICNEEGKLNGLELNRSIKDDRGRIADIIAGTFLVVGSGEENFDSLTPAQMEKYKKQFRYPETFMRFGGEIVAIPIKPHSRPAGEKHKTEPER
;
A
#
# COMPACT_ATOMS: atom_id res chain seq x y z
N MET A 1 5.62 0.54 -15.60
CA MET A 1 6.30 0.43 -14.30
C MET A 1 5.52 -0.54 -13.44
N ASN A 2 6.20 -1.56 -12.93
CA ASN A 2 5.53 -2.59 -12.13
C ASN A 2 5.56 -2.21 -10.66
N VAL A 3 4.40 -2.06 -10.06
CA VAL A 3 4.27 -1.60 -8.70
C VAL A 3 3.39 -2.57 -7.91
N LEU A 4 3.48 -2.49 -6.59
CA LEU A 4 2.57 -3.22 -5.72
C LEU A 4 1.50 -2.25 -5.24
N VAL A 5 0.23 -2.64 -5.40
CA VAL A 5 -0.90 -1.82 -4.95
C VAL A 5 -1.44 -2.44 -3.67
N VAL A 6 -1.59 -1.60 -2.65
CA VAL A 6 -2.10 -2.03 -1.35
C VAL A 6 -3.34 -1.21 -1.03
N GLU A 7 -4.50 -1.88 -1.05
CA GLU A 7 -5.78 -1.25 -0.76
C GLU A 7 -6.25 -1.65 0.63
N PRO A 8 -7.02 -0.79 1.29
CA PRO A 8 -7.55 -1.16 2.60
C PRO A 8 -8.35 -2.45 2.52
N LEU A 9 -8.18 -3.32 3.49
CA LEU A 9 -8.94 -4.55 3.70
C LEU A 9 -8.69 -5.64 2.66
N LYS A 10 -7.75 -5.44 1.74
CA LYS A 10 -7.50 -6.40 0.66
C LYS A 10 -6.05 -6.82 0.63
N ALA A 11 -5.79 -7.98 0.04
CA ALA A 11 -4.44 -8.44 -0.18
C ALA A 11 -3.77 -7.55 -1.23
N PRO A 12 -2.47 -7.31 -1.11
CA PRO A 12 -1.77 -6.51 -2.12
C PRO A 12 -1.72 -7.24 -3.45
N TYR A 13 -1.61 -6.48 -4.53
CA TYR A 13 -1.51 -7.07 -5.86
C TYR A 13 -0.59 -6.26 -6.74
N GLU A 14 0.01 -6.95 -7.72
CA GLU A 14 0.90 -6.33 -8.68
C GLU A 14 0.10 -5.62 -9.76
N LYS A 15 0.63 -4.50 -10.22
CA LYS A 15 -0.02 -3.77 -11.29
C LYS A 15 1.04 -3.06 -12.11
N GLU A 16 0.82 -3.03 -13.41
CA GLU A 16 1.67 -2.22 -14.29
C GLU A 16 0.95 -0.90 -14.52
N ILE A 17 1.65 0.20 -14.26
CA ILE A 17 1.10 1.54 -14.47
C ILE A 17 2.07 2.32 -15.34
N ASP A 18 1.56 3.38 -15.97
CA ASP A 18 2.42 4.27 -16.73
C ASP A 18 3.41 4.95 -15.78
N PRO A 19 4.65 5.13 -16.19
CA PRO A 19 5.58 5.88 -15.35
C PRO A 19 5.16 7.34 -15.29
N GLY A 20 5.46 7.97 -14.17
CA GLY A 20 5.21 9.38 -14.03
C GLY A 20 4.21 9.69 -12.92
N LEU A 21 4.14 10.98 -12.64
CA LEU A 21 3.37 11.47 -11.50
C LEU A 21 1.87 11.24 -11.66
N GLU A 22 1.38 11.45 -12.89
CA GLU A 22 -0.06 11.44 -13.11
C GLU A 22 -0.70 10.09 -12.81
N SER A 23 -0.04 9.00 -13.24
CA SER A 23 -0.59 7.68 -12.99
C SER A 23 -0.55 7.35 -11.50
N MET A 24 0.50 7.76 -10.80
CA MET A 24 0.56 7.53 -9.37
C MET A 24 -0.50 8.32 -8.62
N GLN A 25 -0.74 9.57 -9.04
CA GLN A 25 -1.82 10.36 -8.45
C GLN A 25 -3.17 9.69 -8.67
N HIS A 26 -3.37 9.13 -9.86
CA HIS A 26 -4.61 8.43 -10.15
C HIS A 26 -4.80 7.24 -9.21
N GLU A 27 -3.73 6.46 -8.98
CA GLU A 27 -3.84 5.28 -8.14
C GLU A 27 -4.15 5.61 -6.70
N VAL A 28 -3.57 6.67 -6.16
CA VAL A 28 -3.78 7.01 -4.74
C VAL A 28 -4.91 8.01 -4.54
N GLY A 29 -5.44 8.58 -5.63
CA GLY A 29 -6.61 9.44 -5.55
C GLY A 29 -6.32 10.89 -5.18
N GLY A 30 -5.11 11.39 -5.42
CA GLY A 30 -4.78 12.78 -5.10
C GLY A 30 -3.29 13.03 -5.17
N TRP A 31 -2.87 14.12 -4.55
CA TRP A 31 -1.46 14.48 -4.49
C TRP A 31 -0.69 13.38 -3.76
N ILE A 32 0.51 13.10 -4.21
CA ILE A 32 1.28 12.00 -3.63
C ILE A 32 2.27 12.51 -2.60
N GLU A 33 2.54 11.64 -1.64
CA GLU A 33 3.63 11.79 -0.71
C GLU A 33 4.48 10.52 -0.81
N ALA A 34 5.80 10.67 -0.81
CA ALA A 34 6.71 9.54 -0.87
C ALA A 34 7.35 9.34 0.48
N MET A 35 7.39 8.10 0.95
CA MET A 35 8.05 7.73 2.19
C MET A 35 9.04 6.62 1.91
N GLY A 36 10.24 6.74 2.46
CA GLY A 36 11.21 5.67 2.31
C GLY A 36 10.75 4.42 3.04
N LEU A 37 10.87 3.28 2.39
CA LEU A 37 10.52 2.01 3.00
C LEU A 37 11.78 1.24 3.36
N ASP A 38 12.71 1.15 2.43
CA ASP A 38 14.06 0.70 2.71
C ASP A 38 14.95 1.32 1.63
N GLU A 39 16.18 0.82 1.49
CA GLU A 39 17.19 1.50 0.65
C GLU A 39 16.73 1.70 -0.79
N ASP A 40 16.00 0.71 -1.32
CA ASP A 40 15.69 0.70 -2.73
C ASP A 40 14.19 0.73 -3.02
N ALA A 41 13.37 1.06 -2.04
CA ALA A 41 11.93 1.08 -2.24
C ALA A 41 11.27 2.20 -1.44
N CYS A 42 10.19 2.71 -2.00
CA CYS A 42 9.40 3.78 -1.39
C CYS A 42 7.93 3.42 -1.38
N ILE A 43 7.22 4.00 -0.43
CA ILE A 43 5.77 3.99 -0.42
C ILE A 43 5.29 5.30 -1.02
N ILE A 44 4.32 5.22 -1.93
CA ILE A 44 3.65 6.39 -2.50
C ILE A 44 2.22 6.37 -1.98
N CYS A 45 1.84 7.39 -1.26
CA CYS A 45 0.49 7.45 -0.67
C CYS A 45 -0.13 8.81 -0.92
N ASN A 46 -1.42 8.93 -0.58
CA ASN A 46 -2.14 10.20 -0.72
C ASN A 46 -1.67 11.13 0.38
N GLU A 47 -1.20 12.31 -0.01
CA GLU A 47 -0.64 13.27 0.91
C GLU A 47 -1.63 13.70 1.99
N GLU A 48 -2.90 13.73 1.65
CA GLU A 48 -3.94 14.20 2.57
C GLU A 48 -4.93 13.10 2.94
N GLY A 49 -4.51 11.84 2.86
CA GLY A 49 -5.41 10.73 3.11
C GLY A 49 -6.11 10.79 4.45
N LYS A 50 -5.36 11.08 5.51
CA LYS A 50 -5.94 11.14 6.85
C LYS A 50 -6.86 12.35 7.01
N LEU A 51 -6.48 13.50 6.44
CA LEU A 51 -7.32 14.67 6.49
C LEU A 51 -8.62 14.47 5.73
N ASN A 52 -8.56 13.73 4.64
CA ASN A 52 -9.75 13.48 3.82
C ASN A 52 -10.58 12.32 4.31
N GLY A 53 -10.19 11.71 5.43
CA GLY A 53 -10.96 10.63 6.02
C GLY A 53 -10.90 9.33 5.24
N LEU A 54 -9.85 9.12 4.48
CA LEU A 54 -9.69 7.85 3.78
C LEU A 54 -9.49 6.73 4.80
N GLU A 55 -9.90 5.54 4.43
CA GLU A 55 -9.85 4.39 5.32
C GLU A 55 -8.41 4.05 5.69
N LEU A 56 -8.17 3.80 6.98
CA LEU A 56 -6.84 3.38 7.43
C LEU A 56 -6.50 2.05 6.81
N ASN A 57 -5.26 1.90 6.34
CA ASN A 57 -4.86 0.78 5.51
C ASN A 57 -3.89 -0.15 6.21
N ARG A 58 -2.67 0.28 6.37
CA ARG A 58 -1.62 -0.54 6.99
C ARG A 58 -0.79 0.31 7.93
N SER A 59 -0.31 -0.30 8.99
CA SER A 59 0.66 0.33 9.87
C SER A 59 2.06 0.12 9.30
N ILE A 60 2.91 1.11 9.52
CA ILE A 60 4.34 1.01 9.22
C ILE A 60 5.05 0.95 10.57
N LYS A 61 5.85 -0.07 10.78
CA LYS A 61 6.47 -0.30 12.07
C LYS A 61 7.93 0.06 12.05
N ASP A 62 8.43 0.48 13.21
CA ASP A 62 9.84 0.77 13.37
C ASP A 62 10.61 -0.53 13.67
N ASP A 63 11.91 -0.40 13.94
CA ASP A 63 12.77 -1.55 14.17
C ASP A 63 12.38 -2.34 15.42
N ARG A 64 11.62 -1.74 16.30
CA ARG A 64 11.18 -2.40 17.54
C ARG A 64 9.79 -2.97 17.42
N GLY A 65 9.20 -2.93 16.22
CA GLY A 65 7.86 -3.44 16.00
C GLY A 65 6.76 -2.50 16.46
N ARG A 66 7.09 -1.26 16.80
CA ARG A 66 6.07 -0.28 17.21
C ARG A 66 5.59 0.49 16.00
N ILE A 67 4.35 0.93 16.06
CA ILE A 67 3.77 1.68 14.96
C ILE A 67 4.44 3.04 14.86
N ALA A 68 5.12 3.28 13.73
CA ALA A 68 5.72 4.57 13.44
C ALA A 68 4.77 5.46 12.66
N ASP A 69 3.89 4.86 11.85
CA ASP A 69 2.93 5.60 11.06
C ASP A 69 1.81 4.66 10.63
N ILE A 70 0.68 5.22 10.23
CA ILE A 70 -0.44 4.48 9.66
C ILE A 70 -0.82 5.18 8.37
N ILE A 71 -0.90 4.41 7.28
CA ILE A 71 -1.23 4.97 5.98
C ILE A 71 -2.72 4.87 5.75
N ALA A 72 -3.34 5.96 5.31
CA ALA A 72 -4.76 6.00 4.99
C ALA A 72 -4.93 5.98 3.47
N GLY A 73 -5.86 5.17 3.01
CA GLY A 73 -6.14 5.04 1.58
C GLY A 73 -5.21 4.08 0.89
N THR A 74 -5.46 3.87 -0.39
CA THR A 74 -4.62 3.03 -1.23
C THR A 74 -3.21 3.62 -1.34
N PHE A 75 -2.20 2.76 -1.27
CA PHE A 75 -0.84 3.20 -1.50
C PHE A 75 -0.13 2.23 -2.43
N LEU A 76 0.98 2.70 -2.97
CA LEU A 76 1.82 1.91 -3.87
C LEU A 76 3.16 1.66 -3.20
N VAL A 77 3.78 0.53 -3.53
CA VAL A 77 5.19 0.32 -3.25
C VAL A 77 5.90 0.32 -4.59
N VAL A 78 6.91 1.15 -4.70
CA VAL A 78 7.65 1.34 -5.96
C VAL A 78 9.14 1.24 -5.67
N GLY A 79 9.91 1.01 -6.71
CA GLY A 79 11.35 1.04 -6.61
C GLY A 79 11.84 2.47 -6.50
N SER A 80 12.95 2.65 -5.84
CA SER A 80 13.56 3.96 -5.65
C SER A 80 14.79 4.03 -6.55
N GLY A 81 14.63 4.64 -7.72
CA GLY A 81 15.73 4.84 -8.65
C GLY A 81 16.54 6.06 -8.29
N GLU A 82 17.59 6.33 -9.07
CA GLU A 82 18.48 7.43 -8.77
C GLU A 82 17.81 8.78 -8.95
N GLU A 83 16.98 8.91 -9.96
CA GLU A 83 16.35 10.19 -10.26
C GLU A 83 14.84 10.13 -10.22
N ASN A 84 14.27 8.96 -10.35
CA ASN A 84 12.82 8.77 -10.42
C ASN A 84 12.44 7.48 -9.74
N PHE A 85 11.14 7.33 -9.50
CA PHE A 85 10.61 6.05 -9.05
C PHE A 85 10.70 5.05 -10.18
N ASP A 86 10.81 3.79 -9.82
CA ASP A 86 11.07 2.74 -10.79
C ASP A 86 10.23 1.51 -10.44
N SER A 87 10.24 0.53 -11.33
CA SER A 87 9.59 -0.75 -11.07
C SER A 87 10.22 -1.44 -9.88
N LEU A 88 9.42 -2.19 -9.14
CA LEU A 88 9.97 -3.13 -8.19
C LEU A 88 10.59 -4.29 -8.96
N THR A 89 11.71 -4.81 -8.46
CA THR A 89 12.26 -6.06 -9.00
C THR A 89 11.37 -7.20 -8.56
N PRO A 90 11.46 -8.37 -9.22
CA PRO A 90 10.69 -9.54 -8.77
C PRO A 90 10.95 -9.90 -7.30
N ALA A 91 12.19 -9.78 -6.85
CA ALA A 91 12.51 -10.08 -5.45
C ALA A 91 11.86 -9.09 -4.50
N GLN A 92 11.88 -7.81 -4.86
CA GLN A 92 11.21 -6.79 -4.05
C GLN A 92 9.71 -7.01 -4.04
N MET A 93 9.15 -7.36 -5.19
CA MET A 93 7.71 -7.62 -5.29
C MET A 93 7.29 -8.71 -4.31
N GLU A 94 8.04 -9.83 -4.29
CA GLU A 94 7.72 -10.90 -3.36
C GLU A 94 7.88 -10.49 -1.91
N LYS A 95 8.93 -9.73 -1.63
CA LYS A 95 9.19 -9.27 -0.28
C LYS A 95 8.04 -8.40 0.26
N TYR A 96 7.60 -7.45 -0.53
CA TYR A 96 6.57 -6.53 -0.06
C TYR A 96 5.16 -7.12 -0.12
N LYS A 97 4.93 -8.06 -1.04
CA LYS A 97 3.68 -8.82 -1.00
C LYS A 97 3.54 -9.57 0.33
N LYS A 98 4.64 -10.11 0.83
CA LYS A 98 4.62 -10.77 2.13
C LYS A 98 4.45 -9.77 3.27
N GLN A 99 5.15 -8.67 3.20
CA GLN A 99 5.12 -7.68 4.29
C GLN A 99 3.72 -7.12 4.49
N PHE A 100 3.00 -6.85 3.41
CA PHE A 100 1.69 -6.22 3.48
C PHE A 100 0.55 -7.21 3.23
N ARG A 101 0.84 -8.48 3.34
CA ARG A 101 -0.09 -9.56 3.01
C ARG A 101 -1.43 -9.44 3.72
N TYR A 102 -1.41 -9.14 5.01
CA TYR A 102 -2.63 -9.09 5.81
C TYR A 102 -3.09 -7.66 5.99
N PRO A 103 -4.34 -7.37 5.62
CA PRO A 103 -4.94 -6.09 6.01
C PRO A 103 -5.00 -5.96 7.51
N GLU A 104 -5.22 -4.75 7.98
CA GLU A 104 -5.27 -4.47 9.41
C GLU A 104 -6.51 -3.66 9.73
N THR A 105 -7.06 -3.90 10.89
CA THR A 105 -8.03 -2.98 11.48
C THR A 105 -7.34 -2.32 12.66
N PHE A 106 -7.88 -1.18 13.06
CA PHE A 106 -7.23 -0.35 14.07
C PHE A 106 -8.21 -0.05 15.17
N MET A 107 -7.73 -0.10 16.41
CA MET A 107 -8.56 0.26 17.54
C MET A 107 -7.69 0.96 18.56
N ARG A 108 -8.35 1.75 19.39
CA ARG A 108 -7.68 2.42 20.48
C ARG A 108 -7.83 1.57 21.73
N PHE A 109 -6.72 1.28 22.37
CA PHE A 109 -6.72 0.43 23.54
C PHE A 109 -5.76 1.02 24.55
N GLY A 110 -6.29 1.43 25.72
CA GLY A 110 -5.45 2.03 26.74
C GLY A 110 -4.74 3.29 26.32
N GLY A 111 -5.34 4.07 25.43
CA GLY A 111 -4.74 5.31 24.95
C GLY A 111 -3.80 5.13 23.77
N GLU A 112 -3.57 3.89 23.36
CA GLU A 112 -2.68 3.61 22.24
C GLU A 112 -3.46 3.01 21.08
N ILE A 113 -2.93 3.17 19.87
CA ILE A 113 -3.52 2.57 18.69
C ILE A 113 -2.90 1.20 18.49
N VAL A 114 -3.78 0.20 18.33
CA VAL A 114 -3.36 -1.18 18.08
C VAL A 114 -3.81 -1.56 16.67
N ALA A 115 -2.90 -2.18 15.93
CA ALA A 115 -3.19 -2.68 14.59
C ALA A 115 -3.39 -4.19 14.68
N ILE A 116 -4.53 -4.66 14.19
CA ILE A 116 -4.89 -6.07 14.29
C ILE A 116 -4.97 -6.65 12.88
N PRO A 117 -4.13 -7.64 12.54
CA PRO A 117 -4.20 -8.26 11.22
C PRO A 117 -5.53 -9.01 11.06
N ILE A 118 -6.06 -8.96 9.85
CA ILE A 118 -7.30 -9.66 9.52
C ILE A 118 -7.11 -10.39 8.20
N LYS A 119 -8.06 -11.25 7.85
CA LYS A 119 -8.05 -11.91 6.57
C LYS A 119 -8.41 -10.91 5.48
N PRO A 120 -7.75 -10.98 4.30
CA PRO A 120 -8.11 -10.09 3.20
C PRO A 120 -9.55 -10.31 2.76
N HIS A 121 -10.22 -9.23 2.40
CA HIS A 121 -11.51 -9.30 1.76
C HIS A 121 -11.32 -9.68 0.29
N SER A 122 -12.35 -10.27 -0.32
CA SER A 122 -12.28 -10.62 -1.73
C SER A 122 -12.12 -9.38 -2.59
N ARG A 123 -11.28 -9.50 -3.63
CA ARG A 123 -11.15 -8.42 -4.57
C ARG A 123 -12.32 -8.40 -5.52
N PRO A 124 -12.62 -7.24 -6.09
CA PRO A 124 -13.59 -7.18 -7.17
C PRO A 124 -13.17 -8.08 -8.32
N ALA A 125 -14.15 -8.61 -9.06
CA ALA A 125 -13.92 -9.55 -10.13
C ALA A 125 -12.96 -8.99 -11.20
N GLY A 126 -13.05 -7.70 -11.48
CA GLY A 126 -12.21 -7.08 -12.50
C GLY A 126 -10.74 -7.14 -12.23
N GLU A 127 -10.36 -7.36 -11.02
CA GLU A 127 -8.94 -7.41 -10.68
C GLU A 127 -8.33 -8.77 -10.91
N LYS A 128 -9.15 -9.72 -11.14
CA LYS A 128 -8.65 -11.05 -11.38
C LYS A 128 -8.51 -11.32 -12.82
N HIS A 129 -8.89 -11.14 -13.16
CA HIS A 129 -9.05 -11.48 -14.29
C HIS A 129 -9.77 -12.38 -14.70
N LYS A 130 -10.54 -12.43 -13.94
CA LYS A 130 -11.47 -13.04 -13.85
C LYS A 130 -12.26 -13.45 -13.86
N THR A 131 -12.55 -13.62 -13.72
CA THR A 131 -13.51 -13.91 -13.47
C THR A 131 -14.04 -14.28 -12.97
N GLU A 132 -14.36 -14.27 -12.31
CA GLU A 132 -15.12 -14.63 -11.67
C GLU A 132 -16.00 -14.52 -11.54
N PRO A 133 -16.50 -14.57 -11.69
CA PRO A 133 -17.65 -14.22 -11.11
C PRO A 133 -18.01 -14.80 -9.99
N GLU A 134 -17.87 -15.00 -9.39
CA GLU A 134 -18.13 -15.52 -8.60
C GLU A 134 -18.44 -15.26 -7.82
N ARG A 135 -18.63 -15.07 -7.57
CA ARG A 135 -18.92 -14.92 -6.79
C ARG A 135 -19.63 -15.06 -6.38
#